data_729dc4501701a4d9fde07f07e3436f92
#
_entry.id   729dc4501701a4d9fde07f07e3436f92
#
_cell.length_a   1.000
_cell.length_b   1.000
_cell.length_c   1.000
_cell.angle_alpha   90.00
_cell.angle_beta   90.00
_cell.angle_gamma   90.00
#
_symmetry.space_group_name_H-M   'P 1'
#
loop_
_entity.id
_entity.type
_entity.pdbx_description
1 polymer ?
#
loop_
_entity_poly.entity_id
_entity_poly.type
_entity_poly.pdbx_seq_one_letter_code
_entity_poly.pdbx_strand_id
1 'polypeptide(L)'
;MSSLSKKDIKIDKDGKEWIVKERIKTGVPAFIPILPVVKEILVKYNYHLPTLTNQKYNSYLKEIQEVCGIKKTLHSHLARHTCGTLLLNAGVDMLTVSKVLGHSSTKTTEAVYAKLLPETIMRRVEEVSDKLI
;
A
#
# COMPACT_ATOMS: atom_id res chain seq x y z
N MET A 1 12.27 8.55 9.24
CA MET A 1 11.17 7.56 9.19
C MET A 1 10.88 7.08 10.61
N SER A 2 9.61 7.04 11.01
CA SER A 2 9.22 6.37 12.25
C SER A 2 9.38 4.86 12.04
N SER A 3 10.20 4.21 12.88
CA SER A 3 10.42 2.76 12.82
C SER A 3 9.13 2.00 13.16
N LEU A 4 8.83 0.94 12.41
CA LEU A 4 7.80 -0.01 12.77
C LEU A 4 8.25 -0.80 14.01
N SER A 5 7.35 -1.00 14.95
CA SER A 5 7.60 -1.76 16.18
C SER A 5 6.42 -2.69 16.50
N LYS A 6 6.63 -3.61 17.44
CA LYS A 6 5.54 -4.50 17.92
C LYS A 6 4.32 -3.74 18.44
N LYS A 7 4.48 -2.52 18.92
CA LYS A 7 3.39 -1.67 19.41
C LYS A 7 2.42 -1.25 18.31
N ASP A 8 2.90 -1.22 17.07
CA ASP A 8 2.09 -0.85 15.89
C ASP A 8 1.25 -2.04 15.40
N ILE A 9 1.48 -3.26 15.91
CA ILE A 9 0.73 -4.47 15.56
C ILE A 9 -0.48 -4.58 16.46
N LYS A 10 -1.66 -4.68 15.86
CA LYS A 10 -2.94 -4.91 16.53
C LYS A 10 -3.53 -6.23 16.10
N ILE A 11 -4.24 -6.90 17.00
CA ILE A 11 -4.93 -8.16 16.74
C ILE A 11 -6.43 -7.89 16.90
N ASP A 12 -7.21 -8.28 15.90
CA ASP A 12 -8.67 -8.16 15.96
C ASP A 12 -9.33 -9.34 16.71
N LYS A 13 -10.66 -9.29 16.82
CA LYS A 13 -11.45 -10.35 17.51
C LYS A 13 -11.28 -11.73 16.87
N ASP A 14 -10.96 -11.79 15.58
CA ASP A 14 -10.80 -13.01 14.80
C ASP A 14 -9.34 -13.49 14.77
N GLY A 15 -8.45 -12.85 15.55
CA GLY A 15 -7.03 -13.17 15.62
C GLY A 15 -6.20 -12.68 14.43
N LYS A 16 -6.77 -11.84 13.56
CA LYS A 16 -6.04 -11.27 12.43
C LYS A 16 -5.17 -10.10 12.88
N GLU A 17 -3.98 -10.04 12.33
CA GLU A 17 -3.00 -9.02 12.68
C GLU A 17 -3.02 -7.86 11.68
N TRP A 18 -2.89 -6.66 12.21
CA TRP A 18 -2.89 -5.40 11.47
C TRP A 18 -1.75 -4.51 11.92
N ILE A 19 -1.15 -3.78 10.97
CA ILE A 19 -0.32 -2.64 11.29
C ILE A 19 -1.23 -1.42 11.35
N VAL A 20 -1.24 -0.75 12.50
CA VAL A 20 -1.96 0.52 12.69
C VAL A 20 -0.94 1.58 13.04
N LYS A 21 -0.69 2.50 12.12
CA LYS A 21 0.34 3.52 12.29
C LYS A 21 -0.09 4.85 11.69
N GLU A 22 0.06 5.90 12.47
CA GLU A 22 -0.19 7.26 12.00
C GLU A 22 0.87 7.71 10.99
N ARG A 23 0.41 8.33 9.91
CA ARG A 23 1.30 8.98 8.96
C ARG A 23 1.89 10.25 9.59
N ILE A 24 3.21 10.33 9.63
CA ILE A 24 3.93 11.51 10.14
C ILE A 24 3.46 12.79 9.43
N LYS A 25 3.21 12.72 8.12
CA LYS A 25 2.84 13.89 7.31
C LYS A 25 1.41 14.39 7.57
N THR A 26 0.49 13.53 7.94
CA THR A 26 -0.94 13.86 8.01
C THR A 26 -1.59 13.56 9.37
N GLY A 27 -0.91 12.83 10.26
CA GLY A 27 -1.47 12.35 11.53
C GLY A 27 -2.60 11.32 11.36
N VAL A 28 -2.92 10.92 10.12
CA VAL A 28 -4.00 9.99 9.84
C VAL A 28 -3.51 8.56 10.00
N PRO A 29 -4.21 7.70 10.75
CA PRO A 29 -3.85 6.30 10.88
C PRO A 29 -4.03 5.55 9.57
N ALA A 30 -3.04 4.74 9.20
CA ALA A 30 -3.13 3.75 8.14
C ALA A 30 -3.44 2.38 8.77
N PHE A 31 -4.37 1.65 8.18
CA PHE A 31 -4.78 0.31 8.60
C PHE A 31 -4.32 -0.70 7.56
N ILE A 32 -3.24 -1.43 7.84
CA ILE A 32 -2.60 -2.30 6.88
C ILE A 32 -2.72 -3.75 7.35
N PRO A 33 -3.46 -4.62 6.64
CA PRO A 33 -3.54 -6.03 7.00
C PRO A 33 -2.19 -6.72 6.82
N ILE A 34 -1.80 -7.56 7.75
CA ILE A 34 -0.55 -8.32 7.67
C ILE A 34 -0.80 -9.58 6.85
N LEU A 35 -0.39 -9.54 5.60
CA LEU A 35 -0.41 -10.69 4.71
C LEU A 35 0.70 -11.69 5.09
N PRO A 36 0.59 -12.99 4.71
CA PRO A 36 1.57 -14.00 5.07
C PRO A 36 3.02 -13.61 4.76
N VAL A 37 3.29 -13.10 3.57
CA VAL A 37 4.64 -12.65 3.16
C VAL A 37 5.16 -11.50 4.04
N VAL A 38 4.28 -10.60 4.47
CA VAL A 38 4.65 -9.49 5.37
C VAL A 38 4.97 -10.04 6.75
N LYS A 39 4.21 -11.03 7.21
CA LYS A 39 4.45 -11.72 8.49
C LYS A 39 5.82 -12.39 8.52
N GLU A 40 6.20 -13.11 7.47
CA GLU A 40 7.52 -13.74 7.34
C GLU A 40 8.64 -12.72 7.46
N ILE A 41 8.52 -11.59 6.78
CA ILE A 41 9.51 -10.50 6.86
C ILE A 41 9.59 -9.94 8.28
N LEU A 42 8.45 -9.66 8.92
CA LEU A 42 8.41 -9.13 10.28
C LEU A 42 9.06 -10.08 11.29
N VAL A 43 8.79 -11.38 11.17
CA VAL A 43 9.40 -12.42 12.02
C VAL A 43 10.91 -12.51 11.77
N LYS A 44 11.34 -12.53 10.50
CA LYS A 44 12.76 -12.56 10.12
C LYS A 44 13.57 -11.45 10.78
N TYR A 45 13.00 -10.26 10.88
CA TYR A 45 13.66 -9.09 11.50
C TYR A 45 13.24 -8.85 12.95
N ASN A 46 12.60 -9.84 13.58
CA ASN A 46 12.10 -9.71 14.97
C ASN A 46 11.29 -8.42 15.20
N TYR A 47 10.47 -8.02 14.21
CA TYR A 47 9.66 -6.79 14.19
C TYR A 47 10.46 -5.47 14.25
N HIS A 48 11.76 -5.52 13.99
CA HIS A 48 12.64 -4.35 13.94
C HIS A 48 13.24 -4.25 12.55
N LEU A 49 12.49 -3.63 11.64
CA LEU A 49 12.96 -3.44 10.27
C LEU A 49 14.15 -2.48 10.24
N PRO A 50 15.17 -2.74 9.40
CA PRO A 50 16.27 -1.82 9.22
C PRO A 50 15.76 -0.47 8.73
N THR A 51 16.23 0.60 9.33
CA THR A 51 15.85 1.97 8.95
C THR A 51 16.96 2.60 8.12
N LEU A 52 16.58 3.12 6.97
CA LEU A 52 17.45 3.89 6.09
C LEU A 52 16.96 5.34 6.04
N THR A 53 17.88 6.28 5.82
CA THR A 53 17.47 7.63 5.43
C THR A 53 16.78 7.57 4.07
N ASN A 54 15.85 8.49 3.82
CA ASN A 54 15.12 8.52 2.56
C ASN A 54 16.05 8.65 1.34
N GLN A 55 17.13 9.44 1.50
CA GLN A 55 18.15 9.61 0.48
C GLN A 55 18.87 8.29 0.18
N LYS A 56 19.33 7.57 1.20
CA LYS A 56 20.03 6.29 1.04
C LYS A 56 19.13 5.22 0.45
N TYR A 57 17.86 5.18 0.88
CA TYR A 57 16.86 4.27 0.32
C TYR A 57 16.63 4.52 -1.17
N ASN A 58 16.45 5.77 -1.58
CA ASN A 58 16.28 6.12 -3.00
C ASN A 58 17.54 5.88 -3.84
N SER A 59 18.74 6.02 -3.25
CA SER A 59 20.00 5.65 -3.91
C SER A 59 20.04 4.16 -4.23
N TYR A 60 19.71 3.30 -3.28
CA TYR A 60 19.64 1.85 -3.52
C TYR A 60 18.56 1.46 -4.55
N LEU A 61 17.42 2.15 -4.56
CA LEU A 61 16.41 1.93 -5.59
C LEU A 61 16.92 2.25 -6.99
N LYS A 62 17.76 3.29 -7.14
CA LYS A 62 18.43 3.60 -8.40
C LYS A 62 19.38 2.49 -8.84
N GLU A 63 20.20 1.97 -7.94
CA GLU A 63 21.12 0.86 -8.25
C GLU A 63 20.33 -0.38 -8.71
N ILE A 64 19.24 -0.72 -8.00
CA ILE A 64 18.36 -1.83 -8.40
C ILE A 64 17.75 -1.57 -9.77
N GLN A 65 17.31 -0.35 -10.04
CA GLN A 65 16.75 0.03 -11.33
C GLN A 65 17.76 -0.20 -12.48
N GLU A 66 19.00 0.20 -12.29
CA GLU A 66 20.07 0.03 -13.27
C GLU A 66 20.40 -1.45 -13.50
N VAL A 67 20.62 -2.21 -12.42
CA VAL A 67 20.95 -3.65 -12.49
C VAL A 67 19.83 -4.46 -13.14
N CYS A 68 18.58 -4.13 -12.85
CA CYS A 68 17.40 -4.84 -13.37
C CYS A 68 16.92 -4.34 -14.73
N GLY A 69 17.53 -3.29 -15.30
CA GLY A 69 17.12 -2.70 -16.58
C GLY A 69 15.72 -2.09 -16.54
N ILE A 70 15.25 -1.63 -15.37
CA ILE A 70 13.93 -1.05 -15.21
C ILE A 70 13.93 0.38 -15.77
N LYS A 71 13.13 0.61 -16.81
CA LYS A 71 13.03 1.94 -17.47
C LYS A 71 12.32 3.00 -16.62
N LYS A 72 11.45 2.58 -15.71
CA LYS A 72 10.68 3.48 -14.84
C LYS A 72 11.51 3.91 -13.65
N THR A 73 11.51 5.21 -13.34
CA THR A 73 12.23 5.73 -12.18
C THR A 73 11.68 5.17 -10.88
N LEU A 74 12.49 4.42 -10.14
CA LEU A 74 12.12 3.88 -8.84
C LEU A 74 12.36 4.91 -7.73
N HIS A 75 11.36 5.13 -6.90
CA HIS A 75 11.44 5.97 -5.71
C HIS A 75 10.43 5.48 -4.64
N SER A 76 10.59 5.91 -3.40
CA SER A 76 9.79 5.42 -2.26
C SER A 76 8.27 5.56 -2.46
N HIS A 77 7.81 6.62 -3.11
CA HIS A 77 6.38 6.82 -3.39
C HIS A 77 5.81 5.88 -4.45
N LEU A 78 6.65 5.36 -5.34
CA LEU A 78 6.21 4.44 -6.39
C LEU A 78 5.61 3.16 -5.80
N ALA A 79 6.24 2.60 -4.76
CA ALA A 79 5.71 1.41 -4.08
C ALA A 79 4.30 1.66 -3.50
N ARG A 80 4.10 2.85 -2.95
CA ARG A 80 2.79 3.27 -2.43
C ARG A 80 1.75 3.41 -3.54
N HIS A 81 2.10 4.03 -4.66
CA HIS A 81 1.22 4.12 -5.84
C HIS A 81 0.89 2.74 -6.40
N THR A 82 1.90 1.87 -6.50
CA THR A 82 1.71 0.50 -6.98
C THR A 82 0.77 -0.28 -6.06
N CYS A 83 0.92 -0.16 -4.76
CA CYS A 83 0.02 -0.78 -3.79
C CYS A 83 -1.44 -0.34 -4.01
N GLY A 84 -1.69 0.96 -4.10
CA GLY A 84 -3.03 1.49 -4.36
C GLY A 84 -3.61 1.02 -5.69
N THR A 85 -2.81 1.03 -6.75
CA THR A 85 -3.21 0.56 -8.08
C THR A 85 -3.57 -0.93 -8.06
N LEU A 86 -2.75 -1.77 -7.43
CA LEU A 86 -3.00 -3.21 -7.33
C LEU A 86 -4.27 -3.50 -6.55
N LEU A 87 -4.51 -2.81 -5.43
CA LEU A 87 -5.72 -2.98 -4.63
C LEU A 87 -6.98 -2.59 -5.41
N LEU A 88 -6.95 -1.45 -6.11
CA LEU A 88 -8.07 -1.01 -6.95
C LEU A 88 -8.33 -1.99 -8.10
N ASN A 89 -7.28 -2.45 -8.77
CA ASN A 89 -7.40 -3.42 -9.85
C ASN A 89 -7.90 -4.79 -9.35
N ALA A 90 -7.57 -5.17 -8.13
CA ALA A 90 -8.12 -6.35 -7.45
C ALA A 90 -9.57 -6.14 -6.99
N GLY A 91 -10.11 -4.95 -7.17
CA GLY A 91 -11.50 -4.64 -6.85
C GLY A 91 -11.76 -4.18 -5.43
N VAL A 92 -10.72 -3.81 -4.70
CA VAL A 92 -10.88 -3.15 -3.41
C VAL A 92 -11.44 -1.76 -3.62
N ASP A 93 -12.46 -1.38 -2.87
CA ASP A 93 -13.11 -0.07 -3.00
C ASP A 93 -12.18 1.09 -2.59
N MET A 94 -12.50 2.26 -3.12
CA MET A 94 -11.70 3.48 -2.95
C MET A 94 -11.54 3.91 -1.49
N LEU A 95 -12.59 3.73 -0.68
CA LEU A 95 -12.55 4.08 0.74
C LEU A 95 -11.57 3.18 1.50
N THR A 96 -11.64 1.89 1.26
CA THR A 96 -10.72 0.90 1.85
C THR A 96 -9.27 1.19 1.45
N VAL A 97 -9.00 1.43 0.16
CA VAL A 97 -7.67 1.80 -0.32
C VAL A 97 -7.17 3.08 0.37
N SER A 98 -8.04 4.08 0.51
CA SER A 98 -7.72 5.32 1.21
C SER A 98 -7.28 5.07 2.67
N LYS A 99 -7.96 4.16 3.38
CA LYS A 99 -7.63 3.79 4.76
C LYS A 99 -6.31 3.00 4.86
N VAL A 100 -6.08 2.07 3.96
CA VAL A 100 -4.80 1.32 3.89
C VAL A 100 -3.63 2.28 3.65
N LEU A 101 -3.81 3.24 2.76
CA LEU A 101 -2.80 4.26 2.46
C LEU A 101 -2.73 5.39 3.51
N GLY A 102 -3.65 5.48 4.46
CA GLY A 102 -3.70 6.55 5.44
C GLY A 102 -3.87 7.93 4.80
N HIS A 103 -4.74 8.04 3.80
CA HIS A 103 -5.15 9.32 3.26
C HIS A 103 -6.20 9.97 4.15
N SER A 104 -6.15 11.29 4.32
CA SER A 104 -7.13 12.04 5.11
C SER A 104 -8.51 12.10 4.44
N SER A 105 -8.55 11.89 3.12
CA SER A 105 -9.77 11.91 2.31
C SER A 105 -9.65 10.97 1.13
N THR A 106 -10.78 10.39 0.70
CA THR A 106 -10.88 9.59 -0.54
C THR A 106 -10.53 10.42 -1.77
N LYS A 107 -10.76 11.74 -1.75
CA LYS A 107 -10.41 12.65 -2.85
C LYS A 107 -8.92 12.55 -3.23
N THR A 108 -8.04 12.36 -2.25
CA THR A 108 -6.60 12.16 -2.53
C THR A 108 -6.37 10.87 -3.31
N THR A 109 -7.05 9.79 -2.95
CA THR A 109 -6.99 8.50 -3.66
C THR A 109 -7.59 8.62 -5.05
N GLU A 110 -8.75 9.24 -5.17
CA GLU A 110 -9.45 9.49 -6.44
C GLU A 110 -8.58 10.30 -7.42
N ALA A 111 -7.98 11.39 -6.96
CA ALA A 111 -7.12 12.24 -7.79
C ALA A 111 -5.90 11.48 -8.34
N VAL A 112 -5.28 10.62 -7.51
CA VAL A 112 -4.10 9.84 -7.91
C VAL A 112 -4.48 8.73 -8.90
N TYR A 113 -5.65 8.09 -8.72
CA TYR A 113 -6.06 6.90 -9.47
C TYR A 113 -7.20 7.16 -10.46
N ALA A 114 -7.57 8.41 -10.71
CA ALA A 114 -8.66 8.79 -11.62
C ALA A 114 -8.52 8.18 -13.02
N LYS A 115 -7.30 8.02 -13.51
CA LYS A 115 -7.01 7.41 -14.81
C LYS A 115 -7.37 5.92 -14.89
N LEU A 116 -7.43 5.23 -13.75
CA LEU A 116 -7.75 3.80 -13.66
C LEU A 116 -9.25 3.54 -13.52
N LEU A 117 -10.03 4.56 -13.14
CA LEU A 117 -11.46 4.42 -12.89
C LEU A 117 -12.24 3.91 -14.11
N PRO A 118 -12.04 4.42 -15.35
CA PRO A 118 -12.77 3.94 -16.52
C PRO A 118 -12.57 2.44 -16.77
N GLU A 119 -11.34 1.96 -16.74
CA GLU A 119 -11.02 0.54 -16.92
C GLU A 119 -11.60 -0.33 -15.81
N THR A 120 -11.51 0.17 -14.59
CA THR A 120 -12.07 -0.52 -13.41
C THR A 120 -13.59 -0.59 -13.48
N ILE A 121 -14.26 0.48 -13.93
CA ILE A 121 -15.72 0.52 -14.13
C ILE A 121 -16.13 -0.51 -15.17
N MET A 122 -15.50 -0.50 -16.33
CA MET A 122 -15.81 -1.45 -17.42
C MET A 122 -15.71 -2.89 -16.95
N ARG A 123 -14.58 -3.27 -16.37
CA ARG A 123 -14.37 -4.60 -15.84
C ARG A 123 -15.43 -4.99 -14.80
N ARG A 124 -15.75 -4.09 -13.87
CA ARG A 124 -16.75 -4.37 -12.82
C ARG A 124 -18.16 -4.53 -13.37
N VAL A 125 -18.53 -3.76 -14.37
CA VAL A 125 -19.82 -3.91 -15.04
C VAL A 125 -19.87 -5.23 -15.82
N GLU A 126 -18.81 -5.59 -16.52
CA GLU A 126 -18.69 -6.87 -17.22
C GLU A 126 -18.81 -8.07 -16.28
N GLU A 127 -18.11 -8.06 -15.12
CA GLU A 127 -18.15 -9.12 -14.10
C GLU A 127 -19.57 -9.41 -13.56
N VAL A 128 -20.46 -8.44 -13.63
CA VAL A 128 -21.85 -8.57 -13.12
C VAL A 128 -22.89 -8.55 -14.24
N SER A 129 -22.49 -8.34 -15.48
CA SER A 129 -23.41 -8.20 -16.63
C SER A 129 -24.37 -9.37 -16.76
N ASP A 130 -23.89 -10.60 -16.60
CA ASP A 130 -24.70 -11.82 -16.69
C ASP A 130 -25.76 -11.94 -15.56
N LYS A 131 -25.60 -11.14 -14.50
CA LYS A 131 -26.54 -11.09 -13.37
C LYS A 131 -27.59 -9.97 -13.51
N LEU A 132 -27.37 -9.06 -14.46
CA LEU A 132 -28.22 -7.88 -14.68
C LEU A 132 -29.27 -8.11 -15.77
N ILE A 133 -29.12 -9.18 -16.52
CA ILE A 133 -30.04 -9.59 -17.61
C ILE A 133 -30.76 -10.92 -17.16
#